data_4a4c5a984f6e237b52571beb4ed44fa0
#
_entry.id   4a4c5a984f6e237b52571beb4ed44fa0
#
_cell.length_a   1.000
_cell.length_b   1.000
_cell.length_c   1.000
_cell.angle_alpha   90.00
_cell.angle_beta   90.00
_cell.angle_gamma   90.00
#
_symmetry.space_group_name_H-M   'P 1'
#
loop_
_entity.id
_entity.type
_entity.pdbx_description
1 polymer ?
#
loop_
_entity_poly.entity_id
_entity_poly.type
_entity_poly.pdbx_seq_one_letter_code
_entity_poly.pdbx_strand_id
1 'polypeptide(L)'
;MANLIETGEYMNIRGKKLYVETHGNPKNKPVLYLHGGPGESCYDFSFHQAERLKGSLYVIMIDQRGVCRSEEITEDEAFGLNDLIEDCEELKKVLQIEKWSIIGHSFGGYVALLYASIYPSSIEKIIFEGPTFDFALTSRALLQKTGHLLKKYGKEEVAEESLAYSSSDASSEELLEAYIRLSAELEEKRMEIYNNKEDRTDESLYSDEEWEIFSNRSKIHFDRLKLEGACHTSLLSKIKDVQNLMLLIVGKHDVVTCEEQIKTFNKDARNGKYIVFEESGHSPHYEEADRFAETVIHFLK
;
A
#
# COMPACT_ATOMS: atom_id res chain seq x y z
N MET A 1 4.99 29.29 2.41
CA MET A 1 4.45 28.17 1.64
C MET A 1 5.54 27.81 0.65
N ALA A 2 6.10 26.60 0.73
CA ALA A 2 6.96 26.11 -0.33
C ALA A 2 6.05 25.87 -1.55
N ASN A 3 6.48 26.35 -2.72
CA ASN A 3 5.77 26.01 -3.94
C ASN A 3 5.85 24.49 -4.12
N LEU A 4 4.72 23.81 -4.09
CA LEU A 4 4.64 22.42 -4.51
C LEU A 4 5.09 22.36 -5.97
N ILE A 5 6.07 21.52 -6.26
CA ILE A 5 6.61 21.33 -7.61
C ILE A 5 6.51 19.84 -7.89
N GLU A 6 5.98 19.50 -9.05
CA GLU A 6 6.02 18.12 -9.54
C GLU A 6 7.48 17.67 -9.65
N THR A 7 7.84 16.61 -8.94
CA THR A 7 9.23 16.15 -8.79
C THR A 7 9.54 14.88 -9.55
N GLY A 8 8.53 14.27 -10.18
CA GLY A 8 8.63 13.01 -10.91
C GLY A 8 8.83 13.20 -12.40
N GLU A 9 9.14 12.10 -13.06
CA GLU A 9 9.26 12.00 -14.51
C GLU A 9 8.51 10.77 -15.04
N TYR A 10 8.15 10.82 -16.32
CA TYR A 10 7.52 9.68 -16.99
C TYR A 10 8.57 8.76 -17.59
N MET A 11 8.63 7.51 -17.13
CA MET A 11 9.51 6.47 -17.65
C MET A 11 8.70 5.44 -18.45
N ASN A 12 9.22 5.04 -19.61
CA ASN A 12 8.61 3.95 -20.39
C ASN A 12 9.01 2.61 -19.79
N ILE A 13 8.05 1.97 -19.12
CA ILE A 13 8.23 0.67 -18.45
C ILE A 13 7.31 -0.34 -19.11
N ARG A 14 7.90 -1.31 -19.81
CA ARG A 14 7.15 -2.34 -20.53
C ARG A 14 6.01 -1.78 -21.41
N GLY A 15 6.31 -0.70 -22.13
CA GLY A 15 5.38 -0.08 -23.08
C GLY A 15 4.34 0.86 -22.47
N LYS A 16 4.39 1.15 -21.15
CA LYS A 16 3.57 2.14 -20.47
C LYS A 16 4.41 3.25 -19.87
N LYS A 17 3.89 4.45 -19.85
CA LYS A 17 4.49 5.58 -19.15
C LYS A 17 4.09 5.53 -17.68
N LEU A 18 5.02 5.14 -16.82
CA LEU A 18 4.84 5.21 -15.37
C LEU A 18 5.40 6.52 -14.85
N TYR A 19 4.68 7.12 -13.92
CA TYR A 19 5.17 8.27 -13.17
C TYR A 19 6.08 7.79 -12.05
N VAL A 20 7.31 8.29 -12.05
CA VAL A 20 8.38 7.86 -11.12
C VAL A 20 8.98 9.08 -10.47
N GLU A 21 9.05 9.09 -9.15
CA GLU A 21 9.79 10.07 -8.38
C GLU A 21 11.08 9.47 -7.85
N THR A 22 12.17 10.23 -7.90
CA THR A 22 13.45 9.84 -7.29
C THR A 22 13.99 10.95 -6.42
N HIS A 23 14.32 10.62 -5.18
CA HIS A 23 14.81 11.57 -4.20
C HIS A 23 16.10 11.07 -3.55
N GLY A 24 17.03 11.99 -3.31
CA GLY A 24 18.31 11.69 -2.67
C GLY A 24 19.45 11.41 -3.67
N ASN A 25 20.57 11.00 -3.13
CA ASN A 25 21.77 10.73 -3.95
C ASN A 25 21.72 9.30 -4.51
N PRO A 26 21.84 9.09 -5.84
CA PRO A 26 21.87 7.75 -6.43
C PRO A 26 22.97 6.81 -5.92
N LYS A 27 23.97 7.35 -5.21
CA LYS A 27 25.03 6.55 -4.54
C LYS A 27 24.60 5.99 -3.19
N ASN A 28 23.49 6.48 -2.63
CA ASN A 28 22.91 5.95 -1.40
C ASN A 28 22.21 4.62 -1.67
N LYS A 29 21.85 3.89 -0.60
CA LYS A 29 21.09 2.65 -0.72
C LYS A 29 19.74 2.91 -1.37
N PRO A 30 19.41 2.22 -2.49
CA PRO A 30 18.14 2.41 -3.17
C PRO A 30 17.00 1.73 -2.41
N VAL A 31 15.87 2.41 -2.34
CA VAL A 31 14.63 1.89 -1.77
C VAL A 31 13.46 2.21 -2.68
N LEU A 32 12.70 1.18 -3.07
CA LEU A 32 11.45 1.32 -3.80
C LEU A 32 10.29 1.40 -2.83
N TYR A 33 9.42 2.40 -3.01
CA TYR A 33 8.13 2.48 -2.32
C TYR A 33 7.02 1.97 -3.24
N LEU A 34 6.20 1.07 -2.70
CA LEU A 34 4.99 0.51 -3.33
C LEU A 34 3.77 0.96 -2.53
N HIS A 35 2.93 1.78 -3.16
CA HIS A 35 1.72 2.32 -2.54
C HIS A 35 0.61 1.28 -2.33
N GLY A 36 -0.36 1.65 -1.52
CA GLY A 36 -1.52 0.86 -1.16
C GLY A 36 -2.69 0.90 -2.16
N GLY A 37 -3.85 0.69 -1.67
CA GLY A 37 -5.11 0.58 -2.37
C GLY A 37 -5.61 -0.87 -2.47
N PRO A 38 -5.70 -1.51 -3.65
CA PRO A 38 -5.15 -1.13 -4.96
C PRO A 38 -5.66 0.22 -5.50
N GLY A 39 -4.77 0.96 -6.18
CA GLY A 39 -5.17 2.18 -6.87
C GLY A 39 -4.92 3.49 -6.11
N GLU A 40 -4.25 3.49 -4.94
CA GLU A 40 -3.67 4.70 -4.35
C GLU A 40 -2.47 5.20 -5.18
N SER A 41 -1.81 6.27 -4.73
CA SER A 41 -0.63 6.80 -5.40
C SER A 41 0.56 6.87 -4.43
N CYS A 42 1.74 7.22 -4.94
CA CYS A 42 2.87 7.52 -4.07
C CYS A 42 2.87 8.98 -3.57
N TYR A 43 1.83 9.75 -3.87
CA TYR A 43 1.78 11.19 -3.62
C TYR A 43 1.87 11.56 -2.14
N ASP A 44 1.05 10.94 -1.30
CA ASP A 44 1.04 11.15 0.15
C ASP A 44 2.36 10.75 0.81
N PHE A 45 2.88 9.57 0.45
CA PHE A 45 4.18 9.12 0.94
C PHE A 45 5.31 10.07 0.52
N SER A 46 5.30 10.52 -0.72
CA SER A 46 6.28 11.50 -1.21
C SER A 46 6.19 12.79 -0.40
N PHE A 47 4.99 13.31 -0.20
CA PHE A 47 4.75 14.54 0.56
C PHE A 47 5.31 14.45 1.99
N HIS A 48 5.06 13.32 2.67
CA HIS A 48 5.47 13.17 4.07
C HIS A 48 6.89 12.65 4.26
N GLN A 49 7.44 11.85 3.32
CA GLN A 49 8.65 11.10 3.57
C GLN A 49 9.84 11.44 2.66
N ALA A 50 9.62 12.00 1.47
CA ALA A 50 10.72 12.27 0.54
C ALA A 50 11.84 13.11 1.18
N GLU A 51 11.50 14.24 1.80
CA GLU A 51 12.44 15.14 2.46
C GLU A 51 13.15 14.49 3.66
N ARG A 52 12.44 13.62 4.41
CA ARG A 52 12.98 12.94 5.60
C ARG A 52 13.97 11.84 5.24
N LEU A 53 13.77 11.16 4.13
CA LEU A 53 14.54 9.99 3.73
C LEU A 53 15.71 10.32 2.79
N LYS A 54 15.57 11.33 1.91
CA LYS A 54 16.52 11.64 0.84
C LYS A 54 17.96 11.90 1.29
N GLY A 55 18.16 12.36 2.52
CA GLY A 55 19.49 12.61 3.08
C GLY A 55 20.27 11.31 3.35
N SER A 56 19.61 10.18 3.51
CA SER A 56 20.21 8.89 3.88
C SER A 56 20.04 7.80 2.83
N LEU A 57 18.99 7.88 2.02
CA LEU A 57 18.57 6.86 1.06
C LEU A 57 18.44 7.48 -0.35
N TYR A 58 18.45 6.62 -1.36
CA TYR A 58 17.96 6.93 -2.69
C TYR A 58 16.56 6.35 -2.82
N VAL A 59 15.55 7.21 -2.67
CA VAL A 59 14.15 6.82 -2.60
C VAL A 59 13.54 6.86 -4.00
N ILE A 60 13.00 5.75 -4.45
CA ILE A 60 12.28 5.60 -5.70
C ILE A 60 10.81 5.35 -5.35
N MET A 61 9.90 6.15 -5.86
CA MET A 61 8.46 6.04 -5.66
C MET A 61 7.77 6.02 -6.99
N ILE A 62 6.76 5.16 -7.14
CA ILE A 62 6.02 5.01 -8.40
C ILE A 62 4.52 5.13 -8.16
N ASP A 63 3.83 5.76 -9.09
CA ASP A 63 2.44 5.46 -9.31
C ASP A 63 2.40 4.19 -10.16
N GLN A 64 1.81 3.12 -9.63
CA GLN A 64 1.75 1.83 -10.33
C GLN A 64 1.01 2.00 -11.67
N ARG A 65 1.17 1.05 -12.59
CA ARG A 65 0.51 1.03 -13.90
C ARG A 65 -0.99 1.31 -13.77
N GLY A 66 -1.48 2.31 -14.52
CA GLY A 66 -2.89 2.70 -14.51
C GLY A 66 -3.35 3.47 -13.27
N VAL A 67 -2.43 3.94 -12.43
CA VAL A 67 -2.77 4.66 -11.20
C VAL A 67 -2.38 6.11 -11.32
N CYS A 68 -3.25 7.00 -10.86
CA CYS A 68 -3.03 8.43 -10.67
C CYS A 68 -2.36 9.09 -11.90
N ARG A 69 -1.10 9.52 -11.77
CA ARG A 69 -0.34 10.18 -12.84
C ARG A 69 0.17 9.22 -13.92
N SER A 70 0.29 7.93 -13.63
CA SER A 70 0.70 6.93 -14.62
C SER A 70 -0.32 6.75 -15.73
N GLU A 71 0.16 6.31 -16.90
CA GLU A 71 -0.68 6.07 -18.07
C GLU A 71 -1.79 5.06 -17.78
N GLU A 72 -3.00 5.35 -18.23
CA GLU A 72 -4.21 4.53 -18.00
C GLU A 72 -4.10 3.13 -18.61
N ILE A 73 -4.82 2.18 -18.01
CA ILE A 73 -5.03 0.85 -18.55
C ILE A 73 -6.22 0.91 -19.51
N THR A 74 -6.01 0.54 -20.77
CA THR A 74 -7.07 0.51 -21.79
C THR A 74 -7.94 -0.74 -21.68
N GLU A 75 -9.14 -0.71 -22.27
CA GLU A 75 -10.10 -1.83 -22.19
C GLU A 75 -9.54 -3.13 -22.77
N ASP A 76 -8.78 -3.07 -23.87
CA ASP A 76 -8.21 -4.23 -24.56
C ASP A 76 -6.88 -4.71 -23.96
N GLU A 77 -6.33 -4.00 -22.98
CA GLU A 77 -5.05 -4.34 -22.39
C GLU A 77 -5.19 -5.44 -21.35
N ALA A 78 -4.40 -6.51 -21.50
CA ALA A 78 -4.26 -7.49 -20.43
C ALA A 78 -3.53 -6.86 -19.24
N PHE A 79 -4.11 -6.97 -18.05
CA PHE A 79 -3.52 -6.44 -16.82
C PHE A 79 -3.88 -7.32 -15.63
N GLY A 80 -2.89 -7.60 -14.81
CA GLY A 80 -3.03 -8.36 -13.58
C GLY A 80 -1.89 -8.10 -12.60
N LEU A 81 -1.95 -8.79 -11.47
CA LEU A 81 -1.01 -8.63 -10.37
C LEU A 81 0.46 -8.84 -10.79
N ASN A 82 0.71 -9.79 -11.71
CA ASN A 82 2.05 -10.06 -12.21
C ASN A 82 2.67 -8.88 -12.96
N ASP A 83 1.86 -8.03 -13.62
CA ASP A 83 2.36 -6.86 -14.32
C ASP A 83 3.00 -5.85 -13.39
N LEU A 84 2.47 -5.70 -12.16
CA LEU A 84 3.05 -4.82 -11.15
C LEU A 84 4.46 -5.27 -10.73
N ILE A 85 4.68 -6.57 -10.67
CA ILE A 85 5.98 -7.15 -10.31
C ILE A 85 6.99 -7.01 -11.44
N GLU A 86 6.58 -7.32 -12.67
CA GLU A 86 7.41 -7.18 -13.85
C GLU A 86 7.76 -5.71 -14.14
N ASP A 87 6.86 -4.78 -13.82
CA ASP A 87 7.13 -3.35 -13.91
C ASP A 87 8.23 -2.92 -12.90
N CYS A 88 8.23 -3.48 -11.68
CA CYS A 88 9.31 -3.24 -10.72
C CYS A 88 10.66 -3.75 -11.25
N GLU A 89 10.72 -4.98 -11.82
CA GLU A 89 11.95 -5.53 -12.39
C GLU A 89 12.46 -4.71 -13.57
N GLU A 90 11.57 -4.25 -14.44
CA GLU A 90 11.97 -3.41 -15.57
C GLU A 90 12.43 -2.03 -15.12
N LEU A 91 11.73 -1.39 -14.18
CA LEU A 91 12.13 -0.11 -13.59
C LEU A 91 13.53 -0.22 -12.95
N LYS A 92 13.79 -1.30 -12.22
CA LYS A 92 15.10 -1.56 -11.63
C LYS A 92 16.21 -1.60 -12.69
N LYS A 93 15.97 -2.24 -13.85
CA LYS A 93 16.90 -2.30 -14.97
C LYS A 93 17.11 -0.92 -15.61
N VAL A 94 16.04 -0.18 -15.86
CA VAL A 94 16.08 1.17 -16.43
C VAL A 94 16.92 2.10 -15.55
N LEU A 95 16.76 2.00 -14.22
CA LEU A 95 17.55 2.78 -13.25
C LEU A 95 18.95 2.19 -12.99
N GLN A 96 19.32 1.08 -13.63
CA GLN A 96 20.61 0.39 -13.47
C GLN A 96 20.91 0.00 -12.01
N ILE A 97 19.86 -0.39 -11.26
CA ILE A 97 19.95 -0.83 -9.88
C ILE A 97 20.08 -2.36 -9.86
N GLU A 98 21.12 -2.88 -9.20
CA GLU A 98 21.30 -4.33 -9.05
C GLU A 98 20.31 -4.91 -8.02
N LYS A 99 20.24 -4.28 -6.86
CA LYS A 99 19.32 -4.65 -5.77
C LYS A 99 18.81 -3.40 -5.09
N TRP A 100 17.60 -3.44 -4.61
CA TRP A 100 17.00 -2.41 -3.75
C TRP A 100 16.30 -3.00 -2.53
N SER A 101 16.09 -2.17 -1.54
CA SER A 101 15.13 -2.49 -0.50
C SER A 101 13.73 -2.05 -0.92
N ILE A 102 12.70 -2.60 -0.28
CA ILE A 102 11.31 -2.25 -0.58
C ILE A 102 10.62 -1.76 0.68
N ILE A 103 9.80 -0.73 0.54
CA ILE A 103 8.76 -0.34 1.49
C ILE A 103 7.43 -0.59 0.80
N GLY A 104 6.61 -1.49 1.33
CA GLY A 104 5.27 -1.78 0.81
C GLY A 104 4.21 -1.40 1.83
N HIS A 105 3.37 -0.41 1.48
CA HIS A 105 2.25 0.02 2.29
C HIS A 105 0.97 -0.71 1.90
N SER A 106 0.23 -1.25 2.87
CA SER A 106 -1.09 -1.84 2.61
C SER A 106 -1.06 -2.93 1.52
N PHE A 107 -1.78 -2.76 0.40
CA PHE A 107 -1.68 -3.60 -0.79
C PHE A 107 -0.26 -3.62 -1.38
N GLY A 108 0.50 -2.54 -1.30
CA GLY A 108 1.92 -2.53 -1.68
C GLY A 108 2.75 -3.54 -0.89
N GLY A 109 2.35 -3.86 0.35
CA GLY A 109 2.94 -4.96 1.14
C GLY A 109 2.65 -6.34 0.54
N TYR A 110 1.44 -6.56 0.00
CA TYR A 110 1.09 -7.77 -0.74
C TYR A 110 1.98 -7.93 -1.99
N VAL A 111 2.10 -6.85 -2.77
CA VAL A 111 2.96 -6.83 -3.96
C VAL A 111 4.42 -7.07 -3.59
N ALA A 112 4.93 -6.43 -2.52
CA ALA A 112 6.29 -6.59 -2.04
C ALA A 112 6.62 -8.04 -1.63
N LEU A 113 5.70 -8.71 -0.91
CA LEU A 113 5.87 -10.11 -0.51
C LEU A 113 5.89 -11.04 -1.73
N LEU A 114 4.99 -10.81 -2.68
CA LEU A 114 4.94 -11.60 -3.91
C LEU A 114 6.18 -11.37 -4.78
N TYR A 115 6.63 -10.11 -4.90
CA TYR A 115 7.86 -9.75 -5.62
C TYR A 115 9.09 -10.44 -4.99
N ALA A 116 9.21 -10.42 -3.66
CA ALA A 116 10.29 -11.11 -2.96
C ALA A 116 10.26 -12.64 -3.16
N SER A 117 9.08 -13.22 -3.32
CA SER A 117 8.92 -14.65 -3.58
C SER A 117 9.34 -15.05 -5.00
N ILE A 118 9.15 -14.15 -5.98
CA ILE A 118 9.46 -14.42 -7.41
C ILE A 118 10.90 -14.01 -7.72
N TYR A 119 11.36 -12.86 -7.24
CA TYR A 119 12.67 -12.27 -7.52
C TYR A 119 13.49 -12.02 -6.25
N PRO A 120 13.79 -13.03 -5.43
CA PRO A 120 14.48 -12.85 -4.15
C PRO A 120 15.87 -12.22 -4.28
N SER A 121 16.54 -12.41 -5.42
CA SER A 121 17.86 -11.85 -5.70
C SER A 121 17.85 -10.36 -5.99
N SER A 122 16.70 -9.79 -6.35
CA SER A 122 16.50 -8.37 -6.66
C SER A 122 16.33 -7.50 -5.42
N ILE A 123 16.08 -8.12 -4.26
CA ILE A 123 15.70 -7.43 -3.04
C ILE A 123 16.76 -7.61 -1.96
N GLU A 124 17.13 -6.51 -1.27
CA GLU A 124 18.04 -6.53 -0.12
C GLU A 124 17.26 -6.72 1.19
N LYS A 125 16.35 -5.80 1.51
CA LYS A 125 15.52 -5.81 2.72
C LYS A 125 14.10 -5.40 2.38
N ILE A 126 13.13 -5.76 3.24
CA ILE A 126 11.72 -5.43 3.04
C ILE A 126 11.17 -4.77 4.30
N ILE A 127 10.47 -3.68 4.12
CA ILE A 127 9.64 -3.05 5.15
C ILE A 127 8.19 -3.18 4.71
N PHE A 128 7.38 -3.77 5.54
CA PHE A 128 5.93 -3.82 5.41
C PHE A 128 5.33 -2.79 6.36
N GLU A 129 4.59 -1.84 5.83
CA GLU A 129 3.85 -0.84 6.58
C GLU A 129 2.35 -1.12 6.46
N GLY A 130 1.70 -1.49 7.56
CA GLY A 130 0.27 -1.78 7.56
C GLY A 130 -0.18 -2.77 6.47
N PRO A 131 0.58 -3.84 6.15
CA PRO A 131 0.32 -4.65 4.97
C PRO A 131 -0.99 -5.44 5.07
N THR A 132 -1.58 -5.76 3.92
CA THR A 132 -2.43 -6.93 3.79
C THR A 132 -1.61 -8.09 3.22
N PHE A 133 -1.66 -9.26 3.82
CA PHE A 133 -1.12 -10.51 3.26
C PHE A 133 -2.24 -11.48 2.87
N ASP A 134 -3.47 -11.19 3.35
CA ASP A 134 -4.64 -11.99 3.14
C ASP A 134 -5.89 -11.08 3.10
N PHE A 135 -6.48 -10.94 1.92
CA PHE A 135 -7.63 -10.05 1.71
C PHE A 135 -8.89 -10.51 2.45
N ALA A 136 -9.08 -11.81 2.68
CA ALA A 136 -10.22 -12.29 3.43
C ALA A 136 -10.12 -11.86 4.91
N LEU A 137 -8.95 -12.03 5.53
CA LEU A 137 -8.72 -11.60 6.91
C LEU A 137 -8.82 -10.08 7.05
N THR A 138 -8.19 -9.34 6.13
CA THR A 138 -8.27 -7.88 6.10
C THR A 138 -9.71 -7.40 5.96
N SER A 139 -10.47 -7.94 4.99
CA SER A 139 -11.86 -7.53 4.76
C SER A 139 -12.76 -7.82 5.96
N ARG A 140 -12.56 -8.93 6.66
CA ARG A 140 -13.27 -9.24 7.90
C ARG A 140 -13.02 -8.20 8.99
N ALA A 141 -11.77 -7.82 9.20
CA ALA A 141 -11.39 -6.83 10.19
C ALA A 141 -11.93 -5.44 9.83
N LEU A 142 -11.86 -5.06 8.55
CA LEU A 142 -12.43 -3.82 8.03
C LEU A 142 -13.95 -3.79 8.20
N LEU A 143 -14.67 -4.87 7.86
CA LEU A 143 -16.12 -4.99 8.06
C LEU A 143 -16.50 -4.88 9.53
N GLN A 144 -15.73 -5.48 10.44
CA GLN A 144 -15.96 -5.36 11.87
C GLN A 144 -15.84 -3.92 12.35
N LYS A 145 -14.77 -3.21 11.95
CA LYS A 145 -14.57 -1.79 12.28
C LYS A 145 -15.67 -0.92 11.68
N THR A 146 -16.02 -1.18 10.41
CA THR A 146 -17.12 -0.49 9.71
C THR A 146 -18.44 -0.63 10.47
N GLY A 147 -18.80 -1.84 10.86
CA GLY A 147 -20.03 -2.07 11.64
C GLY A 147 -20.06 -1.31 12.97
N HIS A 148 -18.93 -1.26 13.68
CA HIS A 148 -18.84 -0.48 14.92
C HIS A 148 -18.99 1.03 14.67
N LEU A 149 -18.40 1.56 13.59
CA LEU A 149 -18.53 2.98 13.22
C LEU A 149 -19.94 3.31 12.76
N LEU A 150 -20.56 2.48 11.92
CA LEU A 150 -21.95 2.64 11.49
C LEU A 150 -22.90 2.70 12.68
N LYS A 151 -22.70 1.82 13.67
CA LYS A 151 -23.46 1.83 14.92
C LYS A 151 -23.25 3.12 15.72
N LYS A 152 -21.99 3.57 15.84
CA LYS A 152 -21.64 4.87 16.46
C LYS A 152 -22.40 6.03 15.81
N TYR A 153 -22.64 5.97 14.49
CA TYR A 153 -23.33 7.01 13.72
C TYR A 153 -24.83 6.75 13.49
N GLY A 154 -25.41 5.79 14.22
CA GLY A 154 -26.86 5.54 14.22
C GLY A 154 -27.39 4.80 13.00
N LYS A 155 -26.53 4.15 12.20
CA LYS A 155 -26.90 3.33 11.03
C LYS A 155 -26.99 1.84 11.44
N GLU A 156 -27.90 1.51 12.39
CA GLU A 156 -27.97 0.20 13.07
C GLU A 156 -28.16 -0.98 12.10
N GLU A 157 -29.08 -0.88 11.14
CA GLU A 157 -29.40 -1.97 10.20
C GLU A 157 -28.17 -2.33 9.32
N VAL A 158 -27.49 -1.31 8.78
CA VAL A 158 -26.28 -1.48 7.95
C VAL A 158 -25.12 -1.98 8.81
N ALA A 159 -25.05 -1.55 10.06
CA ALA A 159 -24.04 -2.02 11.02
C ALA A 159 -24.18 -3.52 11.31
N GLU A 160 -25.43 -4.01 11.52
CA GLU A 160 -25.71 -5.43 11.75
C GLU A 160 -25.31 -6.27 10.53
N GLU A 161 -25.62 -5.79 9.31
CA GLU A 161 -25.20 -6.45 8.08
C GLU A 161 -23.66 -6.55 7.99
N SER A 162 -22.95 -5.44 8.27
CA SER A 162 -21.47 -5.41 8.25
C SER A 162 -20.85 -6.39 9.25
N LEU A 163 -21.39 -6.44 10.47
CA LEU A 163 -20.94 -7.38 11.50
C LEU A 163 -21.24 -8.83 11.15
N ALA A 164 -22.38 -9.10 10.50
CA ALA A 164 -22.74 -10.44 10.03
C ALA A 164 -21.75 -10.92 8.95
N TYR A 165 -21.43 -10.08 7.96
CA TYR A 165 -20.39 -10.41 6.96
C TYR A 165 -19.02 -10.67 7.59
N SER A 166 -18.61 -9.89 8.57
CA SER A 166 -17.31 -10.07 9.24
C SER A 166 -17.13 -11.45 9.87
N SER A 167 -18.22 -12.12 10.22
CA SER A 167 -18.26 -13.44 10.90
C SER A 167 -18.74 -14.57 9.98
N SER A 168 -19.04 -14.30 8.71
CA SER A 168 -19.61 -15.27 7.77
C SER A 168 -18.53 -16.16 7.13
N ASP A 169 -18.96 -17.23 6.45
CA ASP A 169 -18.10 -18.08 5.63
C ASP A 169 -17.97 -17.57 4.18
N ALA A 170 -18.26 -16.28 3.93
CA ALA A 170 -18.16 -15.66 2.63
C ALA A 170 -16.71 -15.72 2.09
N SER A 171 -16.59 -15.81 0.77
CA SER A 171 -15.32 -15.80 0.05
C SER A 171 -14.58 -14.47 0.21
N SER A 172 -13.29 -14.46 -0.12
CA SER A 172 -12.48 -13.23 -0.10
C SER A 172 -13.07 -12.14 -1.00
N GLU A 173 -13.61 -12.52 -2.16
CA GLU A 173 -14.25 -11.59 -3.10
C GLU A 173 -15.54 -11.00 -2.51
N GLU A 174 -16.44 -11.84 -2.00
CA GLU A 174 -17.70 -11.40 -1.38
C GLU A 174 -17.46 -10.51 -0.16
N LEU A 175 -16.45 -10.82 0.66
CA LEU A 175 -16.06 -9.99 1.82
C LEU A 175 -15.55 -8.61 1.39
N LEU A 176 -14.71 -8.55 0.34
CA LEU A 176 -14.21 -7.30 -0.18
C LEU A 176 -15.35 -6.45 -0.78
N GLU A 177 -16.26 -7.06 -1.54
CA GLU A 177 -17.42 -6.37 -2.11
C GLU A 177 -18.37 -5.84 -1.03
N ALA A 178 -18.65 -6.65 -0.01
CA ALA A 178 -19.44 -6.23 1.14
C ALA A 178 -18.77 -5.04 1.87
N TYR A 179 -17.44 -5.11 2.08
CA TYR A 179 -16.69 -4.02 2.70
C TYR A 179 -16.81 -2.73 1.88
N ILE A 180 -16.56 -2.77 0.57
CA ILE A 180 -16.65 -1.59 -0.30
C ILE A 180 -18.02 -0.94 -0.20
N ARG A 181 -19.07 -1.74 -0.34
CA ARG A 181 -20.46 -1.27 -0.31
C ARG A 181 -20.86 -0.71 1.05
N LEU A 182 -20.59 -1.43 2.13
CA LEU A 182 -21.04 -1.06 3.47
C LEU A 182 -20.22 0.09 4.07
N SER A 183 -18.91 0.15 3.77
CA SER A 183 -18.08 1.28 4.24
C SER A 183 -18.42 2.60 3.56
N ALA A 184 -18.97 2.57 2.34
CA ALA A 184 -19.45 3.77 1.64
C ALA A 184 -20.57 4.49 2.41
N GLU A 185 -21.35 3.76 3.20
CA GLU A 185 -22.39 4.33 4.05
C GLU A 185 -21.85 5.23 5.19
N LEU A 186 -20.56 5.17 5.47
CA LEU A 186 -19.91 6.09 6.43
C LEU A 186 -19.63 7.47 5.82
N GLU A 187 -19.72 7.62 4.50
CA GLU A 187 -19.50 8.89 3.80
C GLU A 187 -18.17 9.54 4.22
N GLU A 188 -18.17 10.78 4.65
CA GLU A 188 -16.99 11.54 5.11
C GLU A 188 -16.30 10.89 6.34
N LYS A 189 -17.00 10.01 7.08
CA LYS A 189 -16.45 9.29 8.24
C LYS A 189 -15.70 8.01 7.87
N ARG A 190 -15.66 7.65 6.59
CA ARG A 190 -15.03 6.41 6.13
C ARG A 190 -13.55 6.32 6.51
N MET A 191 -12.83 7.44 6.49
CA MET A 191 -11.41 7.45 6.86
C MET A 191 -11.15 7.13 8.33
N GLU A 192 -12.14 7.21 9.23
CA GLU A 192 -12.02 6.74 10.62
C GLU A 192 -11.80 5.21 10.73
N ILE A 193 -12.01 4.47 9.65
CA ILE A 193 -11.65 3.04 9.58
C ILE A 193 -10.13 2.88 9.65
N TYR A 194 -9.40 3.74 8.97
CA TYR A 194 -7.96 3.64 8.75
C TYR A 194 -7.15 4.55 9.66
N ASN A 195 -7.56 5.79 9.79
CA ASN A 195 -6.76 6.84 10.38
C ASN A 195 -7.03 7.02 11.87
N ASN A 196 -5.96 7.18 12.64
CA ASN A 196 -6.01 7.66 14.02
C ASN A 196 -5.77 9.18 14.11
N LYS A 197 -5.09 9.74 13.12
CA LYS A 197 -4.86 11.19 12.96
C LYS A 197 -5.34 11.66 11.59
N GLU A 198 -5.65 12.94 11.50
CA GLU A 198 -6.03 13.59 10.24
C GLU A 198 -4.84 13.59 9.27
N ASP A 199 -5.09 13.18 8.04
CA ASP A 199 -4.14 13.36 6.95
C ASP A 199 -4.10 14.84 6.57
N ARG A 200 -2.89 15.37 6.42
CA ARG A 200 -2.62 16.76 6.06
C ARG A 200 -1.85 16.89 4.75
N THR A 201 -1.96 15.91 3.91
CA THR A 201 -1.39 15.96 2.56
C THR A 201 -1.99 17.15 1.82
N ASP A 202 -1.12 17.97 1.23
CA ASP A 202 -1.56 19.12 0.43
C ASP A 202 -1.80 18.67 -1.02
N GLU A 203 -3.06 18.60 -1.41
CA GLU A 203 -3.49 18.15 -2.72
C GLU A 203 -3.59 19.29 -3.74
N SER A 204 -3.23 20.53 -3.37
CA SER A 204 -3.38 21.71 -4.22
C SER A 204 -2.41 21.78 -5.42
N LEU A 205 -1.54 20.77 -5.57
CA LEU A 205 -0.65 20.67 -6.74
C LEU A 205 -1.42 20.42 -8.04
N TYR A 206 -2.53 19.75 -7.96
CA TYR A 206 -3.40 19.39 -9.08
C TYR A 206 -4.80 19.99 -8.91
N SER A 207 -5.46 20.30 -10.02
CA SER A 207 -6.85 20.77 -10.03
C SER A 207 -7.84 19.65 -9.70
N ASP A 208 -9.08 20.04 -9.36
CA ASP A 208 -10.16 19.07 -9.11
C ASP A 208 -10.41 18.16 -10.32
N GLU A 209 -10.30 18.72 -11.56
CA GLU A 209 -10.45 17.94 -12.80
C GLU A 209 -9.32 16.91 -12.97
N GLU A 210 -8.08 17.26 -12.61
CA GLU A 210 -6.96 16.31 -12.65
C GLU A 210 -7.14 15.21 -11.62
N TRP A 211 -7.57 15.54 -10.40
CA TRP A 211 -7.88 14.54 -9.38
C TRP A 211 -9.02 13.60 -9.79
N GLU A 212 -10.04 14.11 -10.50
CA GLU A 212 -11.11 13.25 -11.03
C GLU A 212 -10.57 12.27 -12.10
N ILE A 213 -9.70 12.72 -13.00
CA ILE A 213 -9.03 11.85 -13.99
C ILE A 213 -8.19 10.79 -13.28
N PHE A 214 -7.42 11.17 -12.27
CA PHE A 214 -6.57 10.25 -11.50
C PHE A 214 -7.40 9.21 -10.76
N SER A 215 -8.49 9.63 -10.14
CA SER A 215 -9.43 8.74 -9.44
C SER A 215 -10.05 7.72 -10.40
N ASN A 216 -10.44 8.14 -11.61
CA ASN A 216 -11.00 7.24 -12.62
C ASN A 216 -9.98 6.18 -13.07
N ARG A 217 -8.72 6.57 -13.31
CA ARG A 217 -7.63 5.63 -13.62
C ARG A 217 -7.43 4.61 -12.49
N SER A 218 -7.33 5.10 -11.28
CA SER A 218 -7.17 4.27 -10.07
C SER A 218 -8.32 3.28 -9.89
N LYS A 219 -9.55 3.70 -10.19
CA LYS A 219 -10.72 2.83 -10.17
C LYS A 219 -10.62 1.70 -11.23
N ILE A 220 -10.20 2.02 -12.45
CA ILE A 220 -9.99 1.02 -13.51
C ILE A 220 -8.93 0.00 -13.08
N HIS A 221 -7.80 0.47 -12.54
CA HIS A 221 -6.74 -0.39 -12.00
C HIS A 221 -7.29 -1.36 -10.94
N PHE A 222 -8.01 -0.84 -9.96
CA PHE A 222 -8.62 -1.65 -8.90
C PHE A 222 -9.60 -2.68 -9.45
N ASP A 223 -10.54 -2.25 -10.32
CA ASP A 223 -11.57 -3.13 -10.89
C ASP A 223 -10.93 -4.26 -11.72
N ARG A 224 -9.84 -3.97 -12.44
CA ARG A 224 -9.13 -4.96 -13.25
C ARG A 224 -8.38 -5.98 -12.40
N LEU A 225 -7.71 -5.57 -11.31
CA LEU A 225 -7.08 -6.50 -10.36
C LEU A 225 -8.10 -7.35 -9.63
N LYS A 226 -9.25 -6.78 -9.27
CA LYS A 226 -10.35 -7.53 -8.66
C LYS A 226 -10.89 -8.59 -9.63
N LEU A 227 -11.07 -8.25 -10.89
CA LEU A 227 -11.56 -9.17 -11.93
C LEU A 227 -10.55 -10.29 -12.24
N GLU A 228 -9.24 -9.97 -12.26
CA GLU A 228 -8.17 -10.96 -12.46
C GLU A 228 -8.10 -11.96 -11.30
N GLY A 229 -8.38 -11.49 -10.08
CA GLY A 229 -8.65 -12.31 -8.91
C GLY A 229 -7.46 -12.88 -8.16
N ALA A 230 -6.22 -12.70 -8.63
CA ALA A 230 -5.03 -13.26 -7.97
C ALA A 230 -4.80 -12.67 -6.56
N CYS A 231 -5.25 -11.44 -6.33
CA CYS A 231 -5.16 -10.79 -5.01
C CYS A 231 -6.01 -11.49 -3.92
N HIS A 232 -6.99 -12.30 -4.29
CA HIS A 232 -7.77 -13.10 -3.33
C HIS A 232 -7.02 -14.32 -2.77
N THR A 233 -5.83 -14.61 -3.30
CA THR A 233 -4.97 -15.69 -2.79
C THR A 233 -4.22 -15.23 -1.54
N SER A 234 -4.31 -16.00 -0.44
CA SER A 234 -3.53 -15.72 0.78
C SER A 234 -2.03 -15.89 0.53
N LEU A 235 -1.23 -14.89 0.88
CA LEU A 235 0.23 -14.95 0.84
C LEU A 235 0.87 -15.32 2.18
N LEU A 236 0.11 -15.55 3.22
CA LEU A 236 0.63 -15.86 4.56
C LEU A 236 1.62 -17.03 4.54
N SER A 237 1.33 -18.08 3.77
CA SER A 237 2.22 -19.24 3.66
C SER A 237 3.57 -18.94 2.98
N LYS A 238 3.68 -17.84 2.22
CA LYS A 238 4.91 -17.42 1.54
C LYS A 238 5.90 -16.71 2.48
N ILE A 239 5.43 -16.16 3.61
CA ILE A 239 6.26 -15.42 4.57
C ILE A 239 7.46 -16.28 5.02
N LYS A 240 7.26 -17.56 5.30
CA LYS A 240 8.31 -18.49 5.74
C LYS A 240 9.41 -18.77 4.69
N ASP A 241 9.10 -18.54 3.42
CA ASP A 241 9.98 -18.84 2.30
C ASP A 241 10.89 -17.64 1.96
N VAL A 242 10.55 -16.44 2.40
CA VAL A 242 11.34 -15.22 2.20
C VAL A 242 12.53 -15.21 3.17
N GLN A 243 13.74 -15.13 2.58
CA GLN A 243 15.00 -15.16 3.33
C GLN A 243 15.55 -13.76 3.63
N ASN A 244 15.00 -12.73 2.99
CA ASN A 244 15.40 -11.34 3.20
C ASN A 244 15.13 -10.91 4.65
N LEU A 245 15.88 -9.91 5.13
CA LEU A 245 15.53 -9.24 6.38
C LEU A 245 14.21 -8.48 6.18
N MET A 246 13.25 -8.70 7.08
CA MET A 246 11.92 -8.09 7.03
C MET A 246 11.64 -7.27 8.28
N LEU A 247 11.00 -6.14 8.10
CA LEU A 247 10.45 -5.32 9.17
C LEU A 247 8.95 -5.12 8.95
N LEU A 248 8.14 -5.51 9.91
CA LEU A 248 6.70 -5.24 9.93
C LEU A 248 6.45 -4.03 10.85
N ILE A 249 5.94 -2.95 10.29
CA ILE A 249 5.49 -1.76 10.99
C ILE A 249 3.96 -1.74 10.96
N VAL A 250 3.34 -1.65 12.12
CA VAL A 250 1.87 -1.59 12.24
C VAL A 250 1.49 -0.51 13.24
N GLY A 251 0.53 0.31 12.89
CA GLY A 251 -0.07 1.23 13.86
C GLY A 251 -0.93 0.49 14.87
N LYS A 252 -0.97 0.98 16.11
CA LYS A 252 -1.77 0.38 17.19
C LYS A 252 -3.27 0.33 16.87
N HIS A 253 -3.74 1.27 16.08
CA HIS A 253 -5.14 1.44 15.70
C HIS A 253 -5.45 0.89 14.30
N ASP A 254 -4.44 0.32 13.62
CA ASP A 254 -4.61 -0.32 12.32
C ASP A 254 -5.43 -1.60 12.44
N VAL A 255 -6.39 -1.76 11.54
CA VAL A 255 -7.22 -2.96 11.43
C VAL A 255 -6.94 -3.76 10.15
N VAL A 256 -6.22 -3.17 9.20
CA VAL A 256 -5.86 -3.84 7.93
C VAL A 256 -4.94 -5.01 8.19
N THR A 257 -3.84 -4.76 8.93
CA THR A 257 -2.96 -5.83 9.39
C THR A 257 -3.50 -6.43 10.68
N CYS A 258 -4.54 -7.25 10.57
CA CYS A 258 -5.21 -7.81 11.73
C CYS A 258 -4.29 -8.75 12.55
N GLU A 259 -4.70 -9.05 13.78
CA GLU A 259 -3.93 -9.81 14.75
C GLU A 259 -3.46 -11.18 14.21
N GLU A 260 -4.26 -11.84 13.39
CA GLU A 260 -3.90 -13.15 12.82
C GLU A 260 -2.75 -13.05 11.81
N GLN A 261 -2.73 -12.00 10.98
CA GLN A 261 -1.63 -11.71 10.06
C GLN A 261 -0.35 -11.39 10.84
N ILE A 262 -0.43 -10.58 11.90
CA ILE A 262 0.70 -10.25 12.79
C ILE A 262 1.25 -11.51 13.46
N LYS A 263 0.37 -12.37 14.00
CA LYS A 263 0.78 -13.65 14.62
C LYS A 263 1.50 -14.56 13.63
N THR A 264 0.96 -14.64 12.40
CA THR A 264 1.57 -15.46 11.35
C THR A 264 2.93 -14.89 10.94
N PHE A 265 3.05 -13.58 10.76
CA PHE A 265 4.32 -12.94 10.48
C PHE A 265 5.35 -13.24 11.58
N ASN A 266 5.02 -13.01 12.85
CA ASN A 266 5.93 -13.25 13.97
C ASN A 266 6.36 -14.72 14.10
N LYS A 267 5.49 -15.64 13.71
CA LYS A 267 5.79 -17.09 13.74
C LYS A 267 6.67 -17.53 12.57
N ASP A 268 6.37 -17.06 11.37
CA ASP A 268 6.87 -17.63 10.13
C ASP A 268 8.01 -16.81 9.50
N ALA A 269 8.14 -15.52 9.81
CA ALA A 269 9.20 -14.65 9.31
C ALA A 269 10.52 -14.91 10.06
N ARG A 270 11.34 -15.81 9.53
CA ARG A 270 12.62 -16.22 10.18
C ARG A 270 13.56 -15.05 10.47
N ASN A 271 13.62 -14.07 9.56
CA ASN A 271 14.45 -12.87 9.65
C ASN A 271 13.58 -11.62 9.83
N GLY A 272 12.39 -11.79 10.42
CA GLY A 272 11.42 -10.73 10.66
C GLY A 272 11.60 -10.01 11.98
N LYS A 273 11.31 -8.71 11.98
CA LYS A 273 11.11 -7.90 13.19
C LYS A 273 9.75 -7.26 13.12
N TYR A 274 9.14 -6.99 14.25
CA TYR A 274 7.83 -6.35 14.38
C TYR A 274 7.91 -5.13 15.29
N ILE A 275 7.34 -4.02 14.89
CA ILE A 275 7.31 -2.76 15.65
C ILE A 275 5.89 -2.19 15.59
N VAL A 276 5.37 -1.77 16.75
CA VAL A 276 4.10 -1.06 16.88
C VAL A 276 4.34 0.44 16.96
N PHE A 277 3.56 1.18 16.20
CA PHE A 277 3.47 2.65 16.24
C PHE A 277 2.25 3.02 17.08
N GLU A 278 2.49 3.47 18.30
CA GLU A 278 1.46 3.59 19.35
C GLU A 278 0.39 4.64 19.06
N GLU A 279 0.72 5.68 18.29
CA GLU A 279 -0.16 6.79 17.95
C GLU A 279 -0.68 6.74 16.51
N SER A 280 -0.45 5.62 15.80
CA SER A 280 -0.82 5.49 14.40
C SER A 280 -1.97 4.52 14.18
N GLY A 281 -2.76 4.82 13.14
CA GLY A 281 -3.64 3.89 12.47
C GLY A 281 -2.91 3.16 11.35
N HIS A 282 -3.49 3.17 10.16
CA HIS A 282 -3.01 2.41 9.00
C HIS A 282 -1.74 2.96 8.34
N SER A 283 -1.46 4.27 8.52
CA SER A 283 -0.42 4.97 7.76
C SER A 283 0.61 5.67 8.68
N PRO A 284 1.47 4.90 9.39
CA PRO A 284 2.55 5.45 10.22
C PRO A 284 3.44 6.47 9.52
N HIS A 285 3.61 6.38 8.19
CA HIS A 285 4.44 7.29 7.41
C HIS A 285 3.99 8.76 7.47
N TYR A 286 2.73 9.05 7.75
CA TYR A 286 2.29 10.41 8.02
C TYR A 286 1.82 10.62 9.46
N GLU A 287 1.26 9.62 10.13
CA GLU A 287 0.72 9.77 11.49
C GLU A 287 1.83 9.91 12.56
N GLU A 288 2.97 9.26 12.36
CA GLU A 288 4.20 9.38 13.17
C GLU A 288 5.43 9.55 12.25
N ALA A 289 5.37 10.53 11.33
CA ALA A 289 6.26 10.68 10.18
C ALA A 289 7.76 10.69 10.52
N ASP A 290 8.18 11.41 11.57
CA ASP A 290 9.59 11.51 11.94
C ASP A 290 10.09 10.16 12.50
N ARG A 291 9.30 9.51 13.37
CA ARG A 291 9.62 8.18 13.91
C ARG A 291 9.67 7.12 12.81
N PHE A 292 8.76 7.22 11.82
CA PHE A 292 8.76 6.33 10.66
C PHE A 292 10.06 6.46 9.88
N ALA A 293 10.46 7.68 9.52
CA ALA A 293 11.72 7.93 8.81
C ALA A 293 12.94 7.40 9.56
N GLU A 294 13.05 7.68 10.87
CA GLU A 294 14.14 7.19 11.71
C GLU A 294 14.19 5.66 11.73
N THR A 295 13.04 5.01 11.86
CA THR A 295 12.90 3.55 11.87
C THR A 295 13.35 2.94 10.53
N VAL A 296 12.88 3.51 9.42
CA VAL A 296 13.26 3.10 8.05
C VAL A 296 14.76 3.25 7.83
N ILE A 297 15.32 4.41 8.13
CA ILE A 297 16.75 4.69 7.96
C ILE A 297 17.59 3.73 8.82
N HIS A 298 17.18 3.50 10.06
CA HIS A 298 17.90 2.59 10.97
C HIS A 298 17.89 1.16 10.46
N PHE A 299 16.75 0.68 9.98
CA PHE A 299 16.63 -0.69 9.48
C PHE A 299 17.37 -0.89 8.15
N LEU A 300 17.35 0.09 7.25
CA LEU A 300 17.96 -0.03 5.92
C LEU A 300 19.49 0.20 5.93
N LYS A 301 20.02 0.93 6.88
CA LYS A 301 21.48 1.02 7.08
C LYS A 301 22.08 -0.32 7.46
#